data_92cececa2684d3750248bddda36ff068
#
_entry.id   92cececa2684d3750248bddda36ff068
#
_cell.length_a   1.000
_cell.length_b   1.000
_cell.length_c   1.000
_cell.angle_alpha   90.00
_cell.angle_beta   90.00
_cell.angle_gamma   90.00
#
_symmetry.space_group_name_H-M   'P 1'
#
loop_
_entity.id
_entity.type
_entity.pdbx_description
1 polymer ?
#
loop_
_entity_poly.entity_id
_entity_poly.type
_entity_poly.pdbx_seq_one_letter_code
_entity_poly.pdbx_strand_id
1 'polypeptide(L)'
;VYKSDQLRVLFGRGTVERIGEEAERHKMSRVMLLCSQNRGDFAQSIAAHLGERVVGISNAARPGMPGAAFDEIVADLKRLSADGFVCLGGGSPIGLAKAVAAATRIPFIAVITTYSGSEMSGRWYIGAGADERTGESPHALPASAIYDPDLTVDLPFATSAASCMNAMAHAVESLYGPDANPIVLALAEEAARRLGSALPRLKQNPKDIDARADALYGAWLAAAFRATTGLSHMVAQRVRQNFGTEHARTHAVVLPYAAAFNAPAAPAAMERLGRALGGADPARALYDINVACGLATGLKDLGMREADIPRAVEVVAGRKFPNPRPLSPAAIDDVIRQAFAGQPPRF
;
A
#
# COMPACT_ATOMS: atom_id res chain seq x y z
N VAL A 1 17.82 -5.99 14.57
CA VAL A 1 17.73 -7.22 13.74
C VAL A 1 17.04 -6.85 12.42
N TYR A 2 17.66 -7.16 11.29
CA TYR A 2 17.03 -7.00 9.96
C TYR A 2 16.49 -8.36 9.51
N LYS A 3 15.23 -8.37 9.06
CA LYS A 3 14.60 -9.53 8.42
C LYS A 3 13.97 -9.06 7.12
N SER A 4 14.26 -9.72 6.01
CA SER A 4 13.55 -9.55 4.75
C SER A 4 13.00 -10.90 4.31
N ASP A 5 11.82 -10.88 3.73
CA ASP A 5 11.30 -12.04 3.02
C ASP A 5 12.03 -12.13 1.68
N GLN A 6 12.47 -13.33 1.30
CA GLN A 6 13.12 -13.54 0.00
C GLN A 6 12.03 -13.57 -1.08
N LEU A 7 11.73 -12.40 -1.64
CA LEU A 7 10.81 -12.26 -2.75
C LEU A 7 11.60 -11.99 -4.03
N ARG A 8 11.28 -12.74 -5.07
CA ARG A 8 11.80 -12.46 -6.41
C ARG A 8 11.04 -11.30 -7.03
N VAL A 9 11.75 -10.24 -7.42
CA VAL A 9 11.19 -9.04 -8.02
C VAL A 9 11.75 -8.83 -9.42
N LEU A 10 10.85 -8.59 -10.38
CA LEU A 10 11.19 -8.09 -11.71
C LEU A 10 10.75 -6.63 -11.77
N PHE A 11 11.67 -5.72 -12.03
CA PHE A 11 11.40 -4.29 -12.10
C PHE A 11 11.90 -3.71 -13.42
N GLY A 12 11.05 -2.96 -14.10
CA GLY A 12 11.37 -2.23 -15.33
C GLY A 12 10.27 -2.32 -16.37
N ARG A 13 10.40 -1.49 -17.41
CA ARG A 13 9.46 -1.45 -18.52
C ARG A 13 9.48 -2.76 -19.31
N GLY A 14 8.33 -3.25 -19.71
CA GLY A 14 8.18 -4.50 -20.45
C GLY A 14 8.41 -5.76 -19.63
N THR A 15 8.70 -5.68 -18.33
CA THR A 15 8.98 -6.86 -17.52
C THR A 15 7.79 -7.80 -17.40
N VAL A 16 6.58 -7.33 -17.63
CA VAL A 16 5.37 -8.15 -17.64
C VAL A 16 5.40 -9.20 -18.78
N GLU A 17 6.07 -8.94 -19.89
CA GLU A 17 6.23 -9.90 -21.00
C GLU A 17 6.96 -11.16 -20.56
N ARG A 18 7.75 -11.09 -19.49
CA ARG A 18 8.48 -12.22 -18.92
C ARG A 18 7.65 -13.11 -17.97
N ILE A 19 6.36 -12.86 -17.86
CA ILE A 19 5.49 -13.60 -16.94
C ILE A 19 5.44 -15.08 -17.24
N GLY A 20 5.56 -15.48 -18.54
CA GLY A 20 5.67 -16.88 -18.97
C GLY A 20 6.92 -17.58 -18.41
N GLU A 21 8.08 -16.90 -18.42
CA GLU A 21 9.31 -17.39 -17.80
C GLU A 21 9.18 -17.57 -16.29
N GLU A 22 8.47 -16.65 -15.62
CA GLU A 22 8.25 -16.75 -14.18
C GLU A 22 7.26 -17.88 -13.84
N ALA A 23 6.22 -18.08 -14.65
CA ALA A 23 5.31 -19.21 -14.49
C ALA A 23 6.07 -20.56 -14.64
N GLU A 24 6.96 -20.67 -15.63
CA GLU A 24 7.80 -21.86 -15.83
C GLU A 24 8.76 -22.07 -14.66
N ARG A 25 9.44 -21.00 -14.19
CA ARG A 25 10.33 -21.03 -13.01
C ARG A 25 9.67 -21.61 -11.79
N HIS A 26 8.40 -21.24 -11.57
CA HIS A 26 7.60 -21.70 -10.43
C HIS A 26 6.80 -22.99 -10.75
N LYS A 27 7.04 -23.63 -11.90
CA LYS A 27 6.40 -24.87 -12.34
C LYS A 27 4.88 -24.76 -12.42
N MET A 28 4.38 -23.59 -12.78
CA MET A 28 2.95 -23.35 -13.00
C MET A 28 2.59 -23.72 -14.43
N SER A 29 1.86 -24.80 -14.61
CA SER A 29 1.43 -25.31 -15.92
C SER A 29 -0.03 -25.00 -16.22
N ARG A 30 -0.84 -24.78 -15.19
CA ARG A 30 -2.27 -24.49 -15.27
C ARG A 30 -2.56 -23.19 -14.47
N VAL A 31 -2.47 -22.06 -15.16
CA VAL A 31 -2.49 -20.73 -14.54
C VAL A 31 -3.86 -20.10 -14.66
N MET A 32 -4.46 -19.71 -13.53
CA MET A 32 -5.64 -18.87 -13.52
C MET A 32 -5.22 -17.40 -13.40
N LEU A 33 -5.82 -16.50 -14.17
CA LEU A 33 -5.67 -15.05 -13.98
C LEU A 33 -6.74 -14.55 -13.00
N LEU A 34 -6.33 -13.75 -12.03
CA LEU A 34 -7.19 -13.08 -11.07
C LEU A 34 -7.11 -11.57 -11.25
N CYS A 35 -8.22 -10.90 -11.50
CA CYS A 35 -8.30 -9.46 -11.65
C CYS A 35 -9.57 -8.89 -11.04
N SER A 36 -9.67 -7.56 -11.00
CA SER A 36 -10.91 -6.86 -10.65
C SER A 36 -11.92 -6.94 -11.78
N GLN A 37 -13.21 -6.81 -11.45
CA GLN A 37 -14.36 -6.99 -12.34
C GLN A 37 -14.27 -6.21 -13.67
N ASN A 38 -13.69 -5.01 -13.66
CA ASN A 38 -13.59 -4.14 -14.84
C ASN A 38 -12.21 -4.21 -15.54
N ARG A 39 -11.45 -5.30 -15.35
CA ARG A 39 -10.10 -5.48 -15.88
C ARG A 39 -9.95 -6.76 -16.74
N GLY A 40 -11.04 -7.24 -17.29
CA GLY A 40 -11.02 -8.42 -18.15
C GLY A 40 -10.13 -8.27 -19.37
N ASP A 41 -10.22 -7.14 -20.09
CA ASP A 41 -9.38 -6.86 -21.27
C ASP A 41 -7.89 -6.80 -20.92
N PHE A 42 -7.56 -6.21 -19.79
CA PHE A 42 -6.18 -6.21 -19.28
C PHE A 42 -5.72 -7.63 -18.93
N ALA A 43 -6.56 -8.44 -18.28
CA ALA A 43 -6.23 -9.83 -18.01
C ALA A 43 -6.01 -10.63 -19.32
N GLN A 44 -6.81 -10.36 -20.35
CA GLN A 44 -6.66 -10.98 -21.65
C GLN A 44 -5.34 -10.61 -22.34
N SER A 45 -4.90 -9.34 -22.23
CA SER A 45 -3.59 -8.95 -22.76
C SER A 45 -2.42 -9.65 -22.07
N ILE A 46 -2.51 -9.87 -20.77
CA ILE A 46 -1.50 -10.63 -20.01
C ILE A 46 -1.56 -12.13 -20.33
N ALA A 47 -2.76 -12.68 -20.59
CA ALA A 47 -2.93 -14.06 -21.01
C ALA A 47 -2.09 -14.42 -22.25
N ALA A 48 -1.92 -13.48 -23.17
CA ALA A 48 -1.12 -13.68 -24.38
C ALA A 48 0.35 -14.05 -24.07
N HIS A 49 0.93 -13.50 -22.99
CA HIS A 49 2.31 -13.81 -22.58
C HIS A 49 2.44 -15.15 -21.82
N LEU A 50 1.33 -15.72 -21.35
CA LEU A 50 1.29 -17.03 -20.69
C LEU A 50 0.96 -18.17 -21.64
N GLY A 51 0.35 -17.87 -22.80
CA GLY A 51 -0.02 -18.84 -23.83
C GLY A 51 -0.98 -19.93 -23.31
N GLU A 52 -0.72 -21.18 -23.68
CA GLU A 52 -1.57 -22.34 -23.35
C GLU A 52 -1.63 -22.66 -21.84
N ARG A 53 -0.81 -22.04 -21.01
CA ARG A 53 -0.87 -22.22 -19.56
C ARG A 53 -2.15 -21.65 -18.95
N VAL A 54 -2.81 -20.69 -19.63
CA VAL A 54 -4.01 -20.05 -19.10
C VAL A 54 -5.21 -20.98 -19.16
N VAL A 55 -5.70 -21.36 -17.98
CA VAL A 55 -6.88 -22.26 -17.86
C VAL A 55 -8.18 -21.50 -17.55
N GLY A 56 -8.11 -20.22 -17.26
CA GLY A 56 -9.27 -19.34 -17.04
C GLY A 56 -8.92 -18.00 -16.41
N ILE A 57 -9.92 -17.13 -16.40
CA ILE A 57 -9.85 -15.80 -15.80
C ILE A 57 -10.94 -15.70 -14.75
N SER A 58 -10.58 -15.36 -13.52
CA SER A 58 -11.51 -14.97 -12.45
C SER A 58 -11.45 -13.46 -12.25
N ASN A 59 -12.59 -12.81 -12.38
CA ASN A 59 -12.75 -11.38 -12.14
C ASN A 59 -13.46 -11.09 -10.80
N ALA A 60 -13.33 -12.00 -9.86
CA ALA A 60 -13.99 -11.97 -8.57
C ALA A 60 -13.41 -10.94 -7.58
N ALA A 61 -12.22 -10.39 -7.85
CA ALA A 61 -11.61 -9.42 -6.93
C ALA A 61 -12.43 -8.13 -6.83
N ARG A 62 -12.82 -7.76 -5.59
CA ARG A 62 -13.68 -6.61 -5.30
C ARG A 62 -13.07 -5.73 -4.22
N PRO A 63 -13.36 -4.41 -4.22
CA PRO A 63 -12.99 -3.52 -3.13
C PRO A 63 -13.52 -4.04 -1.77
N GLY A 64 -12.74 -3.81 -0.70
CA GLY A 64 -13.09 -4.29 0.63
C GLY A 64 -12.84 -5.78 0.87
N MET A 65 -12.44 -6.55 -0.16
CA MET A 65 -12.07 -7.97 -0.07
C MET A 65 -13.12 -8.83 0.65
N PRO A 66 -14.39 -8.85 0.20
CA PRO A 66 -15.46 -9.59 0.88
C PRO A 66 -15.16 -11.09 0.89
N GLY A 67 -15.61 -11.80 1.94
CA GLY A 67 -15.44 -13.24 2.07
C GLY A 67 -16.01 -14.04 0.90
N ALA A 68 -17.15 -13.61 0.33
CA ALA A 68 -17.75 -14.23 -0.85
C ALA A 68 -16.82 -14.21 -2.08
N ALA A 69 -16.03 -13.13 -2.28
CA ALA A 69 -15.04 -13.07 -3.35
C ALA A 69 -13.89 -14.07 -3.12
N PHE A 70 -13.46 -14.23 -1.88
CA PHE A 70 -12.48 -15.25 -1.50
C PHE A 70 -12.99 -16.67 -1.83
N ASP A 71 -14.21 -16.99 -1.43
CA ASP A 71 -14.80 -18.32 -1.67
C ASP A 71 -14.97 -18.60 -3.17
N GLU A 72 -15.37 -17.59 -3.96
CA GLU A 72 -15.48 -17.67 -5.43
C GLU A 72 -14.13 -17.97 -6.07
N ILE A 73 -13.05 -17.27 -5.67
CA ILE A 73 -11.71 -17.49 -6.23
C ILE A 73 -11.19 -18.91 -5.89
N VAL A 74 -11.41 -19.37 -4.66
CA VAL A 74 -11.03 -20.73 -4.24
C VAL A 74 -11.78 -21.78 -5.05
N ALA A 75 -13.09 -21.60 -5.27
CA ALA A 75 -13.90 -22.48 -6.10
C ALA A 75 -13.41 -22.49 -7.56
N ASP A 76 -13.07 -21.34 -8.13
CA ASP A 76 -12.54 -21.23 -9.49
C ASP A 76 -11.21 -21.96 -9.64
N LEU A 77 -10.26 -21.77 -8.71
CA LEU A 77 -8.98 -22.49 -8.71
C LEU A 77 -9.18 -24.01 -8.74
N LYS A 78 -10.10 -24.50 -7.90
CA LYS A 78 -10.42 -25.94 -7.83
C LYS A 78 -11.08 -26.43 -9.12
N ARG A 79 -12.09 -25.72 -9.62
CA ARG A 79 -12.83 -26.06 -10.84
C ARG A 79 -11.91 -26.12 -12.06
N LEU A 80 -10.96 -25.19 -12.15
CA LEU A 80 -9.99 -25.11 -13.23
C LEU A 80 -8.79 -26.05 -13.03
N SER A 81 -8.70 -26.75 -11.90
CA SER A 81 -7.51 -27.53 -11.51
C SER A 81 -6.23 -26.74 -11.70
N ALA A 82 -6.23 -25.45 -11.25
CA ALA A 82 -5.10 -24.57 -11.40
C ALA A 82 -4.00 -24.94 -10.40
N ASP A 83 -2.75 -24.99 -10.86
CA ASP A 83 -1.55 -25.25 -10.05
C ASP A 83 -0.79 -23.96 -9.68
N GLY A 84 -1.23 -22.83 -10.23
CA GLY A 84 -0.76 -21.50 -9.95
C GLY A 84 -1.77 -20.45 -10.40
N PHE A 85 -1.61 -19.22 -9.95
CA PHE A 85 -2.40 -18.11 -10.46
C PHE A 85 -1.59 -16.81 -10.55
N VAL A 86 -2.02 -15.92 -11.42
CA VAL A 86 -1.46 -14.58 -11.58
C VAL A 86 -2.48 -13.57 -11.08
N CYS A 87 -2.10 -12.76 -10.11
CA CYS A 87 -2.93 -11.68 -9.62
C CYS A 87 -2.55 -10.35 -10.27
N LEU A 88 -3.50 -9.76 -10.97
CA LEU A 88 -3.35 -8.49 -11.68
C LEU A 88 -4.04 -7.36 -10.91
N GLY A 89 -3.27 -6.43 -10.34
CA GLY A 89 -3.90 -5.31 -9.67
C GLY A 89 -3.10 -4.64 -8.56
N GLY A 90 -3.83 -3.92 -7.73
CA GLY A 90 -3.33 -3.22 -6.54
C GLY A 90 -3.80 -3.88 -5.23
N GLY A 91 -3.99 -3.05 -4.20
CA GLY A 91 -4.21 -3.52 -2.83
C GLY A 91 -5.31 -4.57 -2.65
N SER A 92 -6.51 -4.38 -3.25
CA SER A 92 -7.62 -5.32 -3.04
C SER A 92 -7.43 -6.67 -3.74
N PRO A 93 -7.10 -6.73 -5.05
CA PRO A 93 -6.78 -8.01 -5.70
C PRO A 93 -5.63 -8.74 -5.02
N ILE A 94 -4.53 -8.03 -4.70
CA ILE A 94 -3.37 -8.62 -4.03
C ILE A 94 -3.75 -9.11 -2.62
N GLY A 95 -4.55 -8.36 -1.87
CA GLY A 95 -5.02 -8.79 -0.55
C GLY A 95 -5.81 -10.09 -0.59
N LEU A 96 -6.74 -10.23 -1.57
CA LEU A 96 -7.47 -11.48 -1.81
C LEU A 96 -6.55 -12.61 -2.26
N ALA A 97 -5.64 -12.36 -3.20
CA ALA A 97 -4.67 -13.34 -3.67
C ALA A 97 -3.83 -13.91 -2.52
N LYS A 98 -3.39 -13.05 -1.59
CA LYS A 98 -2.64 -13.44 -0.40
C LYS A 98 -3.44 -14.37 0.53
N ALA A 99 -4.70 -14.04 0.79
CA ALA A 99 -5.57 -14.88 1.60
C ALA A 99 -5.84 -16.24 0.93
N VAL A 100 -6.09 -16.23 -0.38
CA VAL A 100 -6.30 -17.44 -1.18
C VAL A 100 -5.05 -18.32 -1.17
N ALA A 101 -3.88 -17.76 -1.44
CA ALA A 101 -2.61 -18.51 -1.42
C ALA A 101 -2.28 -19.04 -0.02
N ALA A 102 -2.57 -18.29 1.04
CA ALA A 102 -2.41 -18.75 2.43
C ALA A 102 -3.29 -19.96 2.74
N ALA A 103 -4.53 -19.98 2.24
CA ALA A 103 -5.50 -21.06 2.49
C ALA A 103 -5.27 -22.28 1.60
N THR A 104 -4.96 -22.08 0.32
CA THR A 104 -4.85 -23.16 -0.67
C THR A 104 -3.44 -23.72 -0.84
N ARG A 105 -2.43 -22.93 -0.45
CA ARG A 105 -0.99 -23.15 -0.73
C ARG A 105 -0.65 -23.18 -2.24
N ILE A 106 -1.58 -22.73 -3.09
CA ILE A 106 -1.31 -22.54 -4.51
C ILE A 106 -0.48 -21.27 -4.67
N PRO A 107 0.70 -21.35 -5.33
CA PRO A 107 1.56 -20.19 -5.51
C PRO A 107 0.95 -19.17 -6.48
N PHE A 108 1.31 -17.88 -6.30
CA PHE A 108 0.88 -16.85 -7.23
C PHE A 108 2.00 -15.90 -7.64
N ILE A 109 1.87 -15.32 -8.82
CA ILE A 109 2.68 -14.21 -9.31
C ILE A 109 1.84 -12.94 -9.18
N ALA A 110 2.43 -11.88 -8.60
CA ALA A 110 1.79 -10.59 -8.46
C ALA A 110 2.24 -9.63 -9.58
N VAL A 111 1.31 -9.13 -10.38
CA VAL A 111 1.53 -8.06 -11.36
C VAL A 111 0.97 -6.76 -10.78
N ILE A 112 1.86 -5.85 -10.45
CA ILE A 112 1.55 -4.67 -9.64
C ILE A 112 1.12 -3.51 -10.54
N THR A 113 -0.06 -2.94 -10.26
CA THR A 113 -0.63 -1.82 -11.03
C THR A 113 -0.93 -0.58 -10.20
N THR A 114 -0.54 -0.57 -8.91
CA THR A 114 -0.66 0.56 -7.99
C THR A 114 0.59 0.66 -7.10
N TYR A 115 0.63 1.64 -6.22
CA TYR A 115 1.76 1.88 -5.33
C TYR A 115 1.50 1.42 -3.89
N SER A 116 0.73 0.31 -3.70
CA SER A 116 0.25 -0.10 -2.37
C SER A 116 1.27 -0.84 -1.50
N GLY A 117 2.22 -1.56 -2.10
CA GLY A 117 3.21 -2.37 -1.39
C GLY A 117 2.69 -3.61 -0.65
N SER A 118 1.40 -3.94 -0.81
CA SER A 118 0.75 -5.06 -0.09
C SER A 118 1.38 -6.42 -0.36
N GLU A 119 1.97 -6.62 -1.53
CA GLU A 119 2.63 -7.84 -2.00
C GLU A 119 3.90 -8.19 -1.25
N MET A 120 4.51 -7.21 -0.58
CA MET A 120 5.80 -7.38 0.08
C MET A 120 5.73 -7.96 1.50
N SER A 121 4.55 -8.38 1.95
CA SER A 121 4.37 -8.97 3.29
C SER A 121 3.50 -10.21 3.26
N GLY A 122 3.78 -11.18 4.15
CA GLY A 122 2.96 -12.38 4.34
C GLY A 122 1.68 -12.16 5.15
N ARG A 123 1.37 -10.94 5.57
CA ARG A 123 0.13 -10.61 6.29
C ARG A 123 -1.02 -10.48 5.31
N TRP A 124 -2.16 -11.06 5.63
CA TRP A 124 -3.37 -10.99 4.83
C TRP A 124 -4.59 -10.71 5.71
N TYR A 125 -5.62 -10.14 5.10
CA TYR A 125 -6.94 -9.97 5.72
C TYR A 125 -8.02 -10.02 4.64
N ILE A 126 -9.22 -10.46 5.01
CA ILE A 126 -10.42 -10.46 4.18
C ILE A 126 -11.64 -10.15 5.05
N GLY A 127 -12.69 -9.63 4.43
CA GLY A 127 -13.91 -9.24 5.14
C GLY A 127 -13.79 -7.90 5.86
N ALA A 128 -14.80 -7.59 6.63
CA ALA A 128 -14.88 -6.39 7.46
C ALA A 128 -15.78 -6.61 8.68
N GLY A 129 -15.54 -5.89 9.77
CA GLY A 129 -16.35 -5.99 10.98
C GLY A 129 -16.27 -7.38 11.63
N ALA A 130 -17.44 -7.99 11.90
CA ALA A 130 -17.51 -9.31 12.55
C ALA A 130 -17.00 -10.46 11.65
N ASP A 131 -16.98 -10.26 10.34
CA ASP A 131 -16.53 -11.26 9.35
C ASP A 131 -15.06 -11.09 8.96
N GLU A 132 -14.33 -10.18 9.63
CA GLU A 132 -12.91 -9.95 9.35
C GLU A 132 -12.08 -11.17 9.76
N ARG A 133 -11.35 -11.71 8.80
CA ARG A 133 -10.36 -12.77 8.99
C ARG A 133 -8.99 -12.23 8.64
N THR A 134 -8.02 -12.44 9.51
CA THR A 134 -6.65 -11.97 9.32
C THR A 134 -5.67 -13.09 9.64
N GLY A 135 -4.48 -13.01 9.08
CA GLY A 135 -3.43 -13.96 9.38
C GLY A 135 -2.08 -13.55 8.79
N GLU A 136 -1.09 -14.39 9.06
CA GLU A 136 0.25 -14.29 8.48
C GLU A 136 0.68 -15.67 8.00
N SER A 137 1.18 -15.76 6.78
CA SER A 137 1.64 -17.00 6.17
C SER A 137 2.74 -16.73 5.16
N PRO A 138 3.79 -17.55 5.10
CA PRO A 138 4.77 -17.48 4.03
C PRO A 138 4.14 -17.73 2.64
N HIS A 139 3.05 -18.51 2.58
CA HIS A 139 2.31 -18.74 1.34
C HIS A 139 1.53 -17.51 0.84
N ALA A 140 1.31 -16.52 1.71
CA ALA A 140 0.69 -15.26 1.30
C ALA A 140 1.67 -14.31 0.57
N LEU A 141 2.96 -14.63 0.54
CA LEU A 141 3.91 -13.94 -0.31
C LEU A 141 3.80 -14.45 -1.74
N PRO A 142 3.82 -13.57 -2.76
CA PRO A 142 3.89 -14.03 -4.14
C PRO A 142 5.21 -14.76 -4.40
N ALA A 143 5.18 -15.74 -5.29
CA ALA A 143 6.39 -16.41 -5.75
C ALA A 143 7.30 -15.46 -6.53
N SER A 144 6.70 -14.55 -7.31
CA SER A 144 7.38 -13.40 -7.95
C SER A 144 6.45 -12.18 -7.95
N ALA A 145 7.04 -10.99 -7.87
CA ALA A 145 6.35 -9.72 -8.05
C ALA A 145 6.93 -9.00 -9.28
N ILE A 146 6.04 -8.54 -10.17
CA ILE A 146 6.39 -7.84 -11.41
C ILE A 146 5.96 -6.38 -11.26
N TYR A 147 6.93 -5.49 -11.33
CA TYR A 147 6.77 -4.03 -11.25
C TYR A 147 7.11 -3.44 -12.62
N ASP A 148 6.09 -3.34 -13.45
CA ASP A 148 6.21 -2.75 -14.78
C ASP A 148 5.57 -1.35 -14.79
N PRO A 149 6.36 -0.28 -14.93
CA PRO A 149 5.82 1.09 -14.95
C PRO A 149 4.77 1.32 -16.04
N ASP A 150 4.87 0.65 -17.19
CA ASP A 150 3.92 0.79 -18.29
C ASP A 150 2.49 0.41 -17.87
N LEU A 151 2.34 -0.50 -16.91
CA LEU A 151 1.04 -0.92 -16.38
C LEU A 151 0.37 0.11 -15.44
N THR A 152 1.10 1.16 -15.08
CA THR A 152 0.59 2.22 -14.19
C THR A 152 0.21 3.50 -14.94
N VAL A 153 0.49 3.59 -16.26
CA VAL A 153 0.32 4.83 -17.05
C VAL A 153 -1.13 5.31 -17.06
N ASP A 154 -2.08 4.39 -17.12
CA ASP A 154 -3.51 4.70 -17.15
C ASP A 154 -4.15 4.79 -15.75
N LEU A 155 -3.37 4.63 -14.68
CA LEU A 155 -3.87 4.83 -13.33
C LEU A 155 -4.16 6.34 -13.12
N PRO A 156 -5.40 6.72 -12.76
CA PRO A 156 -5.74 8.12 -12.55
C PRO A 156 -4.80 8.80 -11.57
N PHE A 157 -4.42 10.05 -11.85
CA PHE A 157 -3.46 10.78 -11.02
C PHE A 157 -3.88 10.84 -9.54
N ALA A 158 -5.15 11.12 -9.26
CA ALA A 158 -5.65 11.18 -7.87
C ALA A 158 -5.47 9.85 -7.11
N THR A 159 -5.67 8.72 -7.80
CA THR A 159 -5.42 7.38 -7.24
C THR A 159 -3.92 7.14 -7.06
N SER A 160 -3.12 7.55 -8.04
CA SER A 160 -1.65 7.45 -7.98
C SER A 160 -1.11 8.23 -6.79
N ALA A 161 -1.52 9.49 -6.64
CA ALA A 161 -1.05 10.37 -5.58
C ALA A 161 -1.44 9.83 -4.17
N ALA A 162 -2.69 9.43 -3.99
CA ALA A 162 -3.13 8.84 -2.72
C ALA A 162 -2.35 7.56 -2.38
N SER A 163 -2.15 6.67 -3.37
CA SER A 163 -1.40 5.43 -3.18
C SER A 163 0.09 5.70 -2.87
N CYS A 164 0.71 6.68 -3.53
CA CYS A 164 2.08 7.10 -3.21
C CYS A 164 2.19 7.67 -1.79
N MET A 165 1.20 8.46 -1.33
CA MET A 165 1.19 8.98 0.03
C MET A 165 0.98 7.89 1.08
N ASN A 166 0.23 6.82 0.76
CA ASN A 166 0.19 5.64 1.62
C ASN A 166 1.56 4.93 1.72
N ALA A 167 2.26 4.78 0.60
CA ALA A 167 3.65 4.25 0.61
C ALA A 167 4.60 5.19 1.38
N MET A 168 4.44 6.51 1.22
CA MET A 168 5.18 7.53 1.98
C MET A 168 4.97 7.36 3.49
N ALA A 169 3.75 7.03 3.95
CA ALA A 169 3.49 6.79 5.37
C ALA A 169 4.30 5.61 5.92
N HIS A 170 4.45 4.52 5.15
CA HIS A 170 5.34 3.42 5.53
C HIS A 170 6.79 3.87 5.63
N ALA A 171 7.29 4.62 4.64
CA ALA A 171 8.66 5.13 4.66
C ALA A 171 8.91 6.02 5.87
N VAL A 172 8.03 7.00 6.13
CA VAL A 172 8.16 7.95 7.24
C VAL A 172 8.16 7.24 8.59
N GLU A 173 7.20 6.34 8.84
CA GLU A 173 7.14 5.64 10.13
C GLU A 173 8.31 4.69 10.35
N SER A 174 8.92 4.19 9.28
CA SER A 174 10.10 3.32 9.36
C SER A 174 11.37 4.08 9.74
N LEU A 175 11.44 5.40 9.50
CA LEU A 175 12.57 6.22 9.92
C LEU A 175 12.70 6.34 11.45
N TYR A 176 11.60 6.21 12.18
CA TYR A 176 11.56 6.33 13.64
C TYR A 176 10.91 5.15 14.35
N GLY A 177 10.51 4.13 13.62
CA GLY A 177 9.89 2.92 14.19
C GLY A 177 10.91 2.04 14.94
N PRO A 178 10.43 1.07 15.73
CA PRO A 178 11.30 0.18 16.53
C PRO A 178 12.18 -0.73 15.67
N ASP A 179 11.85 -0.92 14.40
CA ASP A 179 12.60 -1.74 13.45
C ASP A 179 13.69 -0.96 12.71
N ALA A 180 13.86 0.34 13.02
CA ALA A 180 14.85 1.20 12.40
C ALA A 180 16.27 0.62 12.56
N ASN A 181 16.96 0.47 11.46
CA ASN A 181 18.35 0.01 11.37
C ASN A 181 18.96 0.60 10.09
N PRO A 182 20.29 0.55 9.89
CA PRO A 182 20.94 1.22 8.76
C PRO A 182 20.34 0.87 7.40
N ILE A 183 19.90 -0.38 7.17
CA ILE A 183 19.31 -0.81 5.90
C ILE A 183 17.91 -0.21 5.74
N VAL A 184 17.05 -0.35 6.75
CA VAL A 184 15.69 0.22 6.75
C VAL A 184 15.73 1.72 6.57
N LEU A 185 16.64 2.42 7.27
CA LEU A 185 16.80 3.88 7.15
C LEU A 185 17.21 4.31 5.74
N ALA A 186 18.11 3.58 5.10
CA ALA A 186 18.54 3.86 3.73
C ALA A 186 17.40 3.65 2.72
N LEU A 187 16.67 2.54 2.84
CA LEU A 187 15.54 2.23 1.96
C LEU A 187 14.37 3.22 2.16
N ALA A 188 14.06 3.58 3.41
CA ALA A 188 12.98 4.49 3.74
C ALA A 188 13.27 5.93 3.28
N GLU A 189 14.51 6.42 3.45
CA GLU A 189 14.95 7.74 2.96
C GLU A 189 14.87 7.81 1.44
N GLU A 190 15.38 6.78 0.72
CA GLU A 190 15.30 6.71 -0.74
C GLU A 190 13.84 6.57 -1.23
N ALA A 191 13.01 5.79 -0.54
CA ALA A 191 11.59 5.68 -0.84
C ALA A 191 10.90 7.05 -0.76
N ALA A 192 11.11 7.79 0.32
CA ALA A 192 10.55 9.12 0.51
C ALA A 192 11.01 10.09 -0.58
N ARG A 193 12.30 10.05 -0.94
CA ARG A 193 12.89 10.89 -1.99
C ARG A 193 12.26 10.60 -3.35
N ARG A 194 12.13 9.32 -3.72
CA ARG A 194 11.55 8.91 -5.01
C ARG A 194 10.07 9.28 -5.11
N LEU A 195 9.29 8.98 -4.08
CA LEU A 195 7.87 9.32 -4.03
C LEU A 195 7.66 10.84 -4.07
N GLY A 196 8.43 11.60 -3.28
CA GLY A 196 8.36 13.06 -3.23
C GLY A 196 8.71 13.73 -4.55
N SER A 197 9.72 13.21 -5.27
CA SER A 197 10.13 13.75 -6.57
C SER A 197 9.21 13.34 -7.73
N ALA A 198 8.58 12.17 -7.66
CA ALA A 198 7.69 11.68 -8.71
C ALA A 198 6.34 12.43 -8.74
N LEU A 199 5.78 12.74 -7.57
CA LEU A 199 4.43 13.31 -7.46
C LEU A 199 4.23 14.63 -8.20
N PRO A 200 5.12 15.65 -8.11
CA PRO A 200 5.00 16.88 -8.90
C PRO A 200 5.06 16.66 -10.41
N ARG A 201 5.93 15.74 -10.86
CA ARG A 201 6.07 15.37 -12.27
C ARG A 201 4.79 14.69 -12.80
N LEU A 202 4.24 13.75 -12.03
CA LEU A 202 2.97 13.07 -12.35
C LEU A 202 1.78 14.04 -12.35
N LYS A 203 1.82 15.10 -11.52
CA LYS A 203 0.80 16.16 -11.54
C LYS A 203 0.84 16.95 -12.85
N GLN A 204 2.04 17.25 -13.36
CA GLN A 204 2.23 17.97 -14.62
C GLN A 204 1.92 17.09 -15.83
N ASN A 205 2.43 15.85 -15.82
CA ASN A 205 2.20 14.87 -16.87
C ASN A 205 1.89 13.49 -16.25
N PRO A 206 0.61 13.11 -16.12
CA PRO A 206 0.22 11.80 -15.57
C PRO A 206 0.76 10.60 -16.35
N LYS A 207 1.25 10.80 -17.59
CA LYS A 207 1.84 9.77 -18.44
C LYS A 207 3.37 9.81 -18.47
N ASP A 208 4.03 10.63 -17.66
CA ASP A 208 5.49 10.62 -17.50
C ASP A 208 5.94 9.26 -16.97
N ILE A 209 6.48 8.44 -17.89
CA ILE A 209 6.86 7.05 -17.59
C ILE A 209 8.01 6.96 -16.59
N ASP A 210 8.93 7.90 -16.61
CA ASP A 210 10.05 7.93 -15.68
C ASP A 210 9.57 8.31 -14.28
N ALA A 211 8.60 9.24 -14.18
CA ALA A 211 7.95 9.54 -12.90
C ALA A 211 7.10 8.36 -12.40
N ARG A 212 6.44 7.60 -13.30
CA ARG A 212 5.76 6.34 -12.95
C ARG A 212 6.74 5.30 -12.41
N ALA A 213 7.89 5.16 -13.06
CA ALA A 213 8.95 4.26 -12.59
C ALA A 213 9.51 4.69 -11.23
N ASP A 214 9.80 5.97 -11.03
CA ASP A 214 10.26 6.50 -9.74
C ASP A 214 9.23 6.27 -8.62
N ALA A 215 7.95 6.53 -8.88
CA ALA A 215 6.87 6.30 -7.92
C ALA A 215 6.73 4.81 -7.57
N LEU A 216 6.81 3.93 -8.58
CA LEU A 216 6.71 2.48 -8.40
C LEU A 216 7.91 1.92 -7.63
N TYR A 217 9.11 2.41 -7.94
CA TYR A 217 10.34 2.07 -7.23
C TYR A 217 10.28 2.54 -5.77
N GLY A 218 9.88 3.79 -5.53
CA GLY A 218 9.72 4.32 -4.17
C GLY A 218 8.69 3.52 -3.35
N ALA A 219 7.57 3.12 -3.95
CA ALA A 219 6.57 2.30 -3.29
C ALA A 219 7.09 0.89 -2.97
N TRP A 220 7.84 0.27 -3.88
CA TRP A 220 8.50 -1.01 -3.61
C TRP A 220 9.50 -0.88 -2.46
N LEU A 221 10.38 0.12 -2.47
CA LEU A 221 11.34 0.35 -1.40
C LEU A 221 10.65 0.54 -0.04
N ALA A 222 9.55 1.33 0.00
CA ALA A 222 8.79 1.57 1.23
C ALA A 222 8.16 0.29 1.82
N ALA A 223 7.94 -0.73 0.99
CA ALA A 223 7.35 -2.01 1.38
C ALA A 223 8.38 -3.14 1.52
N ALA A 224 9.61 -2.98 1.01
CA ALA A 224 10.64 -4.02 0.94
C ALA A 224 11.20 -4.46 2.30
N PHE A 225 10.79 -3.82 3.37
CA PHE A 225 11.19 -4.16 4.74
C PHE A 225 9.96 -4.29 5.62
N ARG A 226 10.03 -5.21 6.58
CA ARG A 226 8.99 -5.35 7.59
C ARG A 226 9.11 -4.23 8.61
N ALA A 227 8.23 -3.25 8.54
CA ALA A 227 8.16 -2.18 9.53
C ALA A 227 6.93 -2.34 10.42
N THR A 228 7.12 -2.11 11.69
CA THR A 228 6.02 -1.94 12.63
C THR A 228 5.45 -0.53 12.46
N THR A 229 4.16 -0.45 12.17
CA THR A 229 3.47 0.83 11.95
C THR A 229 3.14 1.54 13.27
N GLY A 230 3.15 2.87 13.24
CA GLY A 230 2.93 3.75 14.39
C GLY A 230 1.61 4.53 14.32
N LEU A 231 1.67 5.77 14.79
CA LEU A 231 0.50 6.65 14.97
C LEU A 231 -0.24 6.93 13.65
N SER A 232 0.48 7.22 12.56
CA SER A 232 -0.15 7.54 11.26
C SER A 232 -1.02 6.38 10.77
N HIS A 233 -0.47 5.18 10.73
CA HIS A 233 -1.22 4.00 10.30
C HIS A 233 -2.34 3.66 11.28
N MET A 234 -2.11 3.77 12.58
CA MET A 234 -3.12 3.45 13.58
C MET A 234 -4.34 4.37 13.44
N VAL A 235 -4.14 5.68 13.36
CA VAL A 235 -5.23 6.63 13.15
C VAL A 235 -5.93 6.36 11.82
N ALA A 236 -5.19 6.26 10.72
CA ALA A 236 -5.78 6.07 9.40
C ALA A 236 -6.60 4.77 9.31
N GLN A 237 -6.10 3.66 9.84
CA GLN A 237 -6.81 2.38 9.84
C GLN A 237 -8.09 2.42 10.69
N ARG A 238 -8.03 3.02 11.91
CA ARG A 238 -9.21 3.11 12.78
C ARG A 238 -10.26 4.04 12.23
N VAL A 239 -9.86 5.19 11.68
CA VAL A 239 -10.79 6.12 11.02
C VAL A 239 -11.47 5.43 9.83
N ARG A 240 -10.71 4.76 8.96
CA ARG A 240 -11.28 4.02 7.84
C ARG A 240 -12.28 2.94 8.27
N GLN A 241 -11.90 2.12 9.26
CA GLN A 241 -12.71 0.99 9.71
C GLN A 241 -14.01 1.41 10.38
N ASN A 242 -14.01 2.55 11.09
CA ASN A 242 -15.18 2.99 11.86
C ASN A 242 -16.07 4.00 11.11
N PHE A 243 -15.51 4.74 10.14
CA PHE A 243 -16.20 5.84 9.46
C PHE A 243 -16.24 5.71 7.94
N GLY A 244 -15.71 4.60 7.39
CA GLY A 244 -15.86 4.27 5.96
C GLY A 244 -15.05 5.14 5.00
N THR A 245 -14.04 5.88 5.48
CA THR A 245 -13.18 6.71 4.61
C THR A 245 -12.31 5.84 3.69
N GLU A 246 -11.89 6.39 2.54
CA GLU A 246 -11.06 5.67 1.59
C GLU A 246 -9.63 5.49 2.14
N HIS A 247 -9.09 4.27 2.01
CA HIS A 247 -7.85 3.85 2.68
C HIS A 247 -6.65 4.75 2.39
N ALA A 248 -6.26 4.89 1.12
CA ALA A 248 -5.06 5.61 0.75
C ALA A 248 -5.18 7.12 1.01
N ARG A 249 -6.37 7.69 0.78
CA ARG A 249 -6.65 9.10 1.07
C ARG A 249 -6.60 9.41 2.56
N THR A 250 -7.10 8.49 3.39
CA THR A 250 -7.02 8.66 4.86
C THR A 250 -5.58 8.67 5.34
N HIS A 251 -4.72 7.80 4.80
CA HIS A 251 -3.28 7.83 5.08
C HIS A 251 -2.63 9.14 4.64
N ALA A 252 -2.96 9.64 3.44
CA ALA A 252 -2.44 10.90 2.93
C ALA A 252 -2.77 12.07 3.86
N VAL A 253 -4.03 12.13 4.34
CA VAL A 253 -4.47 13.19 5.26
C VAL A 253 -3.77 13.10 6.62
N VAL A 254 -3.69 11.92 7.23
CA VAL A 254 -3.19 11.77 8.60
C VAL A 254 -1.68 11.93 8.71
N LEU A 255 -0.93 11.55 7.66
CA LEU A 255 0.53 11.48 7.68
C LEU A 255 1.23 12.78 8.12
N PRO A 256 0.92 13.97 7.59
CA PRO A 256 1.60 15.21 8.00
C PRO A 256 1.46 15.52 9.49
N TYR A 257 0.28 15.25 10.07
CA TYR A 257 -0.01 15.55 11.48
C TYR A 257 0.67 14.55 12.41
N ALA A 258 0.70 13.27 12.05
CA ALA A 258 1.43 12.25 12.81
C ALA A 258 2.95 12.51 12.76
N ALA A 259 3.49 12.92 11.60
CA ALA A 259 4.89 13.29 11.45
C ALA A 259 5.25 14.50 12.30
N ALA A 260 4.45 15.58 12.26
CA ALA A 260 4.64 16.78 13.06
C ALA A 260 4.58 16.48 14.56
N PHE A 261 3.60 15.68 15.00
CA PHE A 261 3.50 15.25 16.40
C PHE A 261 4.77 14.52 16.87
N ASN A 262 5.33 13.65 16.03
CA ASN A 262 6.51 12.85 16.38
C ASN A 262 7.84 13.60 16.20
N ALA A 263 7.86 14.70 15.47
CA ALA A 263 9.08 15.43 15.13
C ALA A 263 10.00 15.75 16.34
N PRO A 264 9.49 16.27 17.48
CA PRO A 264 10.35 16.56 18.62
C PRO A 264 11.02 15.33 19.25
N ALA A 265 10.41 14.14 19.12
CA ALA A 265 10.93 12.89 19.68
C ALA A 265 11.78 12.08 18.68
N ALA A 266 11.85 12.51 17.41
CA ALA A 266 12.56 11.81 16.35
C ALA A 266 13.38 12.75 15.44
N PRO A 267 14.25 13.63 16.00
CA PRO A 267 14.93 14.67 15.21
C PRO A 267 15.80 14.11 14.08
N ALA A 268 16.54 13.02 14.31
CA ALA A 268 17.37 12.39 13.29
C ALA A 268 16.54 11.79 12.12
N ALA A 269 15.35 11.29 12.40
CA ALA A 269 14.43 10.80 11.36
C ALA A 269 13.86 11.97 10.55
N MET A 270 13.51 13.07 11.22
CA MET A 270 13.02 14.29 10.55
C MET A 270 14.11 14.94 9.69
N GLU A 271 15.36 14.94 10.12
CA GLU A 271 16.49 15.40 9.31
C GLU A 271 16.63 14.56 8.02
N ARG A 272 16.55 13.22 8.11
CA ARG A 272 16.56 12.33 6.92
C ARG A 272 15.39 12.62 6.00
N LEU A 273 14.20 12.75 6.55
CA LEU A 273 13.00 13.06 5.78
C LEU A 273 13.09 14.43 5.11
N GLY A 274 13.64 15.43 5.82
CA GLY A 274 13.91 16.77 5.29
C GLY A 274 14.85 16.73 4.08
N ARG A 275 15.95 15.96 4.16
CA ARG A 275 16.85 15.74 3.01
C ARG A 275 16.12 15.06 1.84
N ALA A 276 15.30 14.07 2.12
CA ALA A 276 14.56 13.33 1.11
C ALA A 276 13.51 14.18 0.38
N LEU A 277 12.84 15.08 1.09
CA LEU A 277 11.78 15.93 0.56
C LEU A 277 12.26 17.35 0.17
N GLY A 278 13.51 17.69 0.42
CA GLY A 278 14.11 18.99 0.04
C GLY A 278 13.68 20.17 0.90
N GLY A 279 13.35 19.96 2.19
CA GLY A 279 12.90 21.03 3.08
C GLY A 279 13.30 20.86 4.54
N ALA A 280 13.38 21.97 5.29
CA ALA A 280 13.73 21.98 6.71
C ALA A 280 12.56 21.50 7.60
N ASP A 281 11.31 21.65 7.15
CA ASP A 281 10.11 21.18 7.84
C ASP A 281 9.47 20.05 7.03
N PRO A 282 9.84 18.79 7.30
CA PRO A 282 9.33 17.65 6.53
C PRO A 282 7.83 17.38 6.75
N ALA A 283 7.27 17.72 7.91
CA ALA A 283 5.84 17.54 8.16
C ALA A 283 5.02 18.55 7.31
N ARG A 284 5.51 19.77 7.21
CA ARG A 284 4.95 20.79 6.32
C ARG A 284 5.12 20.39 4.86
N ALA A 285 6.25 19.84 4.46
CA ALA A 285 6.47 19.35 3.09
C ALA A 285 5.49 18.24 2.71
N LEU A 286 5.19 17.30 3.61
CA LEU A 286 4.16 16.26 3.39
C LEU A 286 2.76 16.87 3.19
N TYR A 287 2.41 17.88 3.96
CA TYR A 287 1.15 18.60 3.79
C TYR A 287 1.10 19.34 2.45
N ASP A 288 2.15 20.06 2.10
CA ASP A 288 2.25 20.81 0.84
C ASP A 288 2.21 19.89 -0.38
N ILE A 289 2.75 18.68 -0.28
CA ILE A 289 2.60 17.64 -1.32
C ILE A 289 1.12 17.29 -1.51
N ASN A 290 0.35 17.07 -0.44
CA ASN A 290 -1.10 16.81 -0.55
C ASN A 290 -1.82 17.96 -1.25
N VAL A 291 -1.55 19.21 -0.84
CA VAL A 291 -2.12 20.42 -1.47
C VAL A 291 -1.74 20.49 -2.96
N ALA A 292 -0.46 20.34 -3.28
CA ALA A 292 0.04 20.39 -4.65
C ALA A 292 -0.58 19.30 -5.53
N CYS A 293 -0.82 18.11 -5.00
CA CYS A 293 -1.47 17.01 -5.70
C CYS A 293 -3.00 17.16 -5.80
N GLY A 294 -3.61 18.11 -5.08
CA GLY A 294 -5.06 18.26 -5.02
C GLY A 294 -5.74 17.13 -4.22
N LEU A 295 -5.00 16.52 -3.28
CA LEU A 295 -5.56 15.58 -2.33
C LEU A 295 -6.29 16.33 -1.20
N ALA A 296 -7.24 15.66 -0.56
CA ALA A 296 -7.86 16.16 0.66
C ALA A 296 -6.78 16.41 1.73
N THR A 297 -6.91 17.50 2.47
CA THR A 297 -6.03 17.85 3.59
C THR A 297 -6.68 17.60 4.93
N GLY A 298 -8.01 17.45 4.98
CA GLY A 298 -8.78 17.21 6.19
C GLY A 298 -9.60 15.91 6.13
N LEU A 299 -9.76 15.24 7.28
CA LEU A 299 -10.63 14.06 7.39
C LEU A 299 -12.11 14.41 7.14
N LYS A 300 -12.52 15.67 7.42
CA LYS A 300 -13.85 16.18 7.06
C LYS A 300 -14.12 16.11 5.56
N ASP A 301 -13.09 16.32 4.73
CA ASP A 301 -13.19 16.27 3.26
C ASP A 301 -13.34 14.84 2.74
N LEU A 302 -13.09 13.85 3.60
CA LEU A 302 -13.28 12.42 3.34
C LEU A 302 -14.60 11.89 3.92
N GLY A 303 -15.46 12.77 4.45
CA GLY A 303 -16.80 12.41 4.98
C GLY A 303 -16.85 12.10 6.47
N MET A 304 -15.73 12.23 7.22
CA MET A 304 -15.76 12.15 8.68
C MET A 304 -16.47 13.39 9.25
N ARG A 305 -17.32 13.21 10.26
CA ARG A 305 -18.03 14.30 10.93
C ARG A 305 -17.29 14.69 12.21
N GLU A 306 -17.43 15.94 12.64
CA GLU A 306 -16.81 16.42 13.89
C GLU A 306 -17.28 15.59 15.11
N ALA A 307 -18.55 15.21 15.12
CA ALA A 307 -19.12 14.35 16.17
C ALA A 307 -18.49 12.95 16.25
N ASP A 308 -17.77 12.52 15.23
CA ASP A 308 -17.08 11.22 15.18
C ASP A 308 -15.70 11.25 15.87
N ILE A 309 -15.15 12.45 16.16
CA ILE A 309 -13.81 12.63 16.76
C ILE A 309 -13.68 11.90 18.11
N PRO A 310 -14.59 12.04 19.09
CA PRO A 310 -14.45 11.34 20.37
C PRO A 310 -14.34 9.81 20.19
N ARG A 311 -15.13 9.24 19.28
CA ARG A 311 -15.09 7.80 18.99
C ARG A 311 -13.80 7.41 18.29
N ALA A 312 -13.26 8.24 17.38
CA ALA A 312 -11.98 8.01 16.73
C ALA A 312 -10.84 7.98 17.77
N VAL A 313 -10.84 8.92 18.73
CA VAL A 313 -9.87 8.95 19.83
C VAL A 313 -9.95 7.68 20.67
N GLU A 314 -11.16 7.28 21.08
CA GLU A 314 -11.38 6.06 21.87
C GLU A 314 -10.82 4.80 21.20
N VAL A 315 -11.13 4.59 19.91
CA VAL A 315 -10.71 3.38 19.20
C VAL A 315 -9.21 3.35 18.90
N VAL A 316 -8.56 4.50 18.82
CA VAL A 316 -7.10 4.61 18.69
C VAL A 316 -6.42 4.42 20.03
N ALA A 317 -6.86 5.12 21.08
CA ALA A 317 -6.30 5.04 22.43
C ALA A 317 -6.45 3.65 23.06
N GLY A 318 -7.49 2.90 22.69
CA GLY A 318 -7.71 1.52 23.12
C GLY A 318 -6.72 0.50 22.53
N ARG A 319 -5.73 0.93 21.73
CA ARG A 319 -4.74 0.05 21.11
C ARG A 319 -3.32 0.35 21.59
N LYS A 320 -2.54 -0.73 21.76
CA LYS A 320 -1.11 -0.61 22.02
C LYS A 320 -0.33 -0.70 20.71
N PHE A 321 0.47 0.29 20.43
CA PHE A 321 1.36 0.33 19.26
C PHE A 321 2.59 1.19 19.60
N PRO A 322 3.72 0.95 18.95
CA PRO A 322 4.92 1.75 19.19
C PRO A 322 4.76 3.15 18.60
N ASN A 323 5.27 4.14 19.31
CA ASN A 323 5.38 5.50 18.82
C ASN A 323 6.56 6.19 19.52
N PRO A 324 7.40 6.99 18.83
CA PRO A 324 8.56 7.61 19.45
C PRO A 324 8.17 8.62 20.53
N ARG A 325 7.11 9.38 20.34
CA ARG A 325 6.57 10.30 21.35
C ARG A 325 5.48 9.60 22.17
N PRO A 326 5.47 9.72 23.50
CA PRO A 326 4.43 9.15 24.34
C PRO A 326 3.03 9.61 23.91
N LEU A 327 2.09 8.67 23.89
CA LEU A 327 0.70 8.91 23.49
C LEU A 327 -0.21 8.93 24.72
N SER A 328 -0.96 10.01 24.87
CA SER A 328 -2.10 10.11 25.77
C SER A 328 -3.40 10.26 24.94
N PRO A 329 -4.58 10.00 25.50
CA PRO A 329 -5.84 10.29 24.81
C PRO A 329 -5.94 11.74 24.34
N ALA A 330 -5.45 12.72 25.13
CA ALA A 330 -5.42 14.13 24.75
C ALA A 330 -4.48 14.40 23.55
N ALA A 331 -3.32 13.74 23.49
CA ALA A 331 -2.42 13.87 22.37
C ALA A 331 -3.01 13.28 21.07
N ILE A 332 -3.70 12.14 21.19
CA ILE A 332 -4.42 11.51 20.06
C ILE A 332 -5.57 12.41 19.59
N ASP A 333 -6.33 13.01 20.52
CA ASP A 333 -7.40 13.96 20.22
C ASP A 333 -6.87 15.18 19.43
N ASP A 334 -5.75 15.76 19.87
CA ASP A 334 -5.13 16.90 19.18
C ASP A 334 -4.71 16.54 17.74
N VAL A 335 -4.03 15.41 17.54
CA VAL A 335 -3.65 14.93 16.21
C VAL A 335 -4.89 14.71 15.31
N ILE A 336 -5.94 14.08 15.83
CA ILE A 336 -7.16 13.81 15.06
C ILE A 336 -7.91 15.10 14.74
N ARG A 337 -7.99 16.07 15.67
CA ARG A 337 -8.63 17.37 15.42
C ARG A 337 -7.89 18.18 14.37
N GLN A 338 -6.55 18.24 14.44
CA GLN A 338 -5.76 18.90 13.41
C GLN A 338 -5.93 18.22 12.04
N ALA A 339 -5.89 16.89 12.00
CA ALA A 339 -6.15 16.12 10.77
C ALA A 339 -7.60 16.31 10.27
N PHE A 340 -8.58 16.47 11.15
CA PHE A 340 -9.95 16.77 10.77
C PHE A 340 -10.09 18.16 10.16
N ALA A 341 -9.47 19.18 10.79
CA ALA A 341 -9.54 20.57 10.36
C ALA A 341 -8.87 20.81 9.00
N GLY A 342 -7.83 20.05 8.65
CA GLY A 342 -7.14 20.12 7.36
C GLY A 342 -6.28 21.38 7.18
N GLN A 343 -5.91 22.06 8.26
CA GLN A 343 -4.97 23.18 8.22
C GLN A 343 -3.52 22.67 8.30
N PRO A 344 -2.50 23.46 7.90
CA PRO A 344 -1.11 23.05 8.07
C PRO A 344 -0.82 22.59 9.51
N PRO A 345 -0.06 21.48 9.70
CA PRO A 345 0.18 20.90 11.02
C PRO A 345 0.94 21.88 11.93
N ARG A 346 0.61 21.85 13.22
CA ARG A 346 1.19 22.71 14.27
C ARG A 346 1.47 21.86 15.51
N PHE A 347 2.76 21.62 15.80
CA PHE A 347 3.19 20.90 17.01
C PHE A 347 4.48 21.50 17.58
#